data_53c3ba5d2d35ca2aea29cb005007cb7f
#
_entry.id   53c3ba5d2d35ca2aea29cb005007cb7f
#
_cell.length_a   1.000
_cell.length_b   1.000
_cell.length_c   1.000
_cell.angle_alpha   90.00
_cell.angle_beta   90.00
_cell.angle_gamma   90.00
#
_symmetry.space_group_name_H-M   'P 1'
#
loop_
_entity.id
_entity.type
_entity.pdbx_description
1 polymer ?
#
loop_
_entity_poly.entity_id
_entity_poly.type
_entity_poly.pdbx_seq_one_letter_code
_entity_poly.pdbx_strand_id
1 'polypeptide(L)'
;VMKLPLDYTEETHFLDTLRARGPVDLAVTWLHPEAHTLRDGIADCVIPGGKIIEIMGSASGKPNGFADRRLEAMQAHGGKTYRQVILGFVVEDDRSRWLTHDEICGATLRAYRGFDTRTIAGTLEPWEKRP
;
A
#
# COMPACT_ATOMS: atom_id res chain seq x y z
N VAL A 1 -12.58 -4.74 -16.61
CA VAL A 1 -11.60 -3.81 -16.01
C VAL A 1 -11.34 -2.67 -16.96
N MET A 2 -11.59 -1.45 -16.50
CA MET A 2 -11.27 -0.24 -17.26
C MET A 2 -9.82 0.17 -16.95
N LYS A 3 -9.03 0.43 -17.99
CA LYS A 3 -7.68 0.96 -17.85
C LYS A 3 -7.69 2.46 -18.07
N LEU A 4 -7.07 3.20 -17.17
CA LEU A 4 -6.84 4.64 -17.29
C LEU A 4 -5.33 4.85 -17.38
N PRO A 5 -4.79 5.19 -18.55
CA PRO A 5 -3.35 5.43 -18.73
C PRO A 5 -2.99 6.80 -18.17
N LEU A 6 -2.96 6.92 -16.85
CA LEU A 6 -2.65 8.15 -16.13
C LEU A 6 -1.25 8.08 -15.53
N ASP A 7 -0.51 9.16 -15.67
CA ASP A 7 0.77 9.34 -15.01
C ASP A 7 0.52 9.88 -13.60
N TYR A 8 0.86 9.11 -12.57
CA TYR A 8 0.64 9.53 -11.19
C TYR A 8 1.60 10.64 -10.73
N THR A 9 2.63 10.95 -11.49
CA THR A 9 3.47 12.13 -11.24
C THR A 9 2.76 13.43 -11.61
N GLU A 10 1.76 13.36 -12.48
CA GLU A 10 0.84 14.46 -12.79
C GLU A 10 -0.35 14.43 -11.83
N GLU A 11 -0.12 14.70 -10.56
CA GLU A 11 -1.05 14.46 -9.47
C GLU A 11 -2.41 15.15 -9.66
N THR A 12 -2.41 16.41 -10.08
CA THR A 12 -3.66 17.18 -10.26
C THR A 12 -4.54 16.55 -11.32
N HIS A 13 -3.98 16.23 -12.48
CA HIS A 13 -4.71 15.58 -13.58
C HIS A 13 -5.23 14.20 -13.17
N PHE A 14 -4.39 13.44 -12.49
CA PHE A 14 -4.76 12.11 -11.97
C PHE A 14 -5.97 12.20 -11.02
N LEU A 15 -5.90 13.07 -10.02
CA LEU A 15 -6.95 13.22 -9.01
C LEU A 15 -8.23 13.79 -9.61
N ASP A 16 -8.15 14.75 -10.52
CA ASP A 16 -9.33 15.30 -11.20
C ASP A 16 -10.04 14.22 -12.03
N THR A 17 -9.28 13.40 -12.74
CA THR A 17 -9.81 12.27 -13.50
C THR A 17 -10.47 11.25 -12.60
N LEU A 18 -9.84 10.92 -11.47
CA LEU A 18 -10.38 9.96 -10.51
C LEU A 18 -11.68 10.48 -9.89
N ARG A 19 -11.72 11.74 -9.46
CA ARG A 19 -12.89 12.39 -8.87
C ARG A 19 -14.07 12.45 -9.86
N ALA A 20 -13.79 12.69 -11.14
CA ALA A 20 -14.81 12.71 -12.18
C ALA A 20 -15.48 11.34 -12.37
N ARG A 21 -14.83 10.25 -12.01
CA ARG A 21 -15.38 8.87 -12.05
C ARG A 21 -16.25 8.55 -10.83
N GLY A 22 -16.23 9.38 -9.82
CA GLY A 22 -16.98 9.20 -8.57
C GLY A 22 -16.23 8.39 -7.52
N PRO A 23 -16.79 8.28 -6.31
CA PRO A 23 -16.14 7.60 -5.20
C PRO A 23 -16.02 6.09 -5.43
N VAL A 24 -15.07 5.48 -4.74
CA VAL A 24 -14.78 4.04 -4.82
C VAL A 24 -14.92 3.36 -3.46
N ASP A 25 -15.23 2.08 -3.46
CA ASP A 25 -15.35 1.27 -2.23
C ASP A 25 -14.01 0.73 -1.76
N LEU A 26 -13.06 0.55 -2.67
CA LEU A 26 -11.75 -0.03 -2.41
C LEU A 26 -10.69 0.69 -3.23
N ALA A 27 -9.61 1.07 -2.58
CA ALA A 27 -8.38 1.51 -3.23
C ALA A 27 -7.23 0.59 -2.83
N VAL A 28 -6.52 0.05 -3.81
CA VAL A 28 -5.27 -0.69 -3.61
C VAL A 28 -4.18 0.11 -4.32
N THR A 29 -3.19 0.57 -3.56
CA THR A 29 -2.16 1.47 -4.08
C THR A 29 -0.76 0.95 -3.83
N TRP A 30 0.13 1.20 -4.78
CA TRP A 30 1.56 1.00 -4.63
C TRP A 30 2.27 2.21 -5.25
N LEU A 31 2.56 3.19 -4.42
CA LEU A 31 3.09 4.49 -4.81
C LEU A 31 4.44 4.74 -4.16
N HIS A 32 5.26 5.57 -4.79
CA HIS A 32 6.48 6.04 -4.15
C HIS A 32 6.18 6.80 -2.85
N PRO A 33 7.05 6.71 -1.83
CA PRO A 33 6.85 7.39 -0.55
C PRO A 33 6.61 8.90 -0.68
N GLU A 34 7.21 9.54 -1.66
CA GLU A 34 7.11 10.99 -1.88
C GLU A 34 5.75 11.45 -2.42
N ALA A 35 4.92 10.55 -2.91
CA ALA A 35 3.61 10.88 -3.49
C ALA A 35 2.55 11.15 -2.40
N HIS A 36 2.83 12.07 -1.48
CA HIS A 36 1.96 12.34 -0.33
C HIS A 36 0.60 12.90 -0.75
N THR A 37 0.58 13.94 -1.57
CA THR A 37 -0.65 14.60 -2.03
C THR A 37 -1.54 13.65 -2.80
N LEU A 38 -0.96 12.85 -3.70
CA LEU A 38 -1.68 11.85 -4.47
C LEU A 38 -2.29 10.79 -3.56
N ARG A 39 -1.50 10.29 -2.62
CA ARG A 39 -1.94 9.25 -1.69
C ARG A 39 -3.13 9.72 -0.85
N ASP A 40 -3.06 10.92 -0.32
CA ASP A 40 -4.15 11.50 0.46
C ASP A 40 -5.39 11.77 -0.41
N GLY A 41 -5.20 12.28 -1.61
CA GLY A 41 -6.28 12.50 -2.57
C GLY A 41 -7.00 11.22 -2.99
N ILE A 42 -6.27 10.11 -3.18
CA ILE A 42 -6.87 8.80 -3.45
C ILE A 42 -7.67 8.32 -2.22
N ALA A 43 -7.13 8.47 -1.02
CA ALA A 43 -7.82 8.10 0.21
C ALA A 43 -9.14 8.86 0.37
N ASP A 44 -9.17 10.13 -0.01
CA ASP A 44 -10.38 10.96 0.02
C ASP A 44 -11.45 10.49 -0.97
N CYS A 45 -11.06 9.82 -2.06
CA CYS A 45 -12.00 9.25 -3.03
C CYS A 45 -12.66 7.95 -2.55
N VAL A 46 -12.19 7.35 -1.47
CA VAL A 46 -12.80 6.15 -0.90
C VAL A 46 -13.97 6.55 -0.02
N ILE A 47 -15.12 5.89 -0.19
CA ILE A 47 -16.33 6.18 0.59
C ILE A 47 -16.12 5.90 2.08
N PRO A 48 -16.90 6.55 2.98
CA PRO A 48 -16.97 6.13 4.37
C PRO A 48 -17.37 4.65 4.47
N GLY A 49 -16.68 3.89 5.31
CA GLY A 49 -16.83 2.43 5.39
C GLY A 49 -16.08 1.65 4.31
N GLY A 50 -15.49 2.33 3.35
CA GLY A 50 -14.65 1.71 2.33
C GLY A 50 -13.28 1.28 2.86
N LYS A 51 -12.48 0.69 1.99
CA LYS A 51 -11.19 0.09 2.36
C LYS A 51 -10.04 0.65 1.52
N ILE A 52 -8.92 0.91 2.19
CA ILE A 52 -7.67 1.35 1.58
C ILE A 52 -6.59 0.33 1.94
N ILE A 53 -5.91 -0.21 0.93
CA ILE A 53 -4.76 -1.10 1.11
C ILE A 53 -3.56 -0.44 0.45
N GLU A 54 -2.56 -0.07 1.24
CA GLU A 54 -1.32 0.49 0.73
C GLU A 54 -0.22 -0.57 0.72
N ILE A 55 0.37 -0.79 -0.45
CA ILE A 55 1.52 -1.66 -0.64
C ILE A 55 2.78 -0.81 -0.56
N MET A 56 3.74 -1.25 0.24
CA MET A 56 4.98 -0.51 0.53
C MET A 56 6.18 -1.43 0.41
N GLY A 57 7.33 -0.88 0.01
CA GLY A 57 8.59 -1.61 0.00
C GLY A 57 9.15 -1.87 1.40
N SER A 58 10.11 -2.78 1.49
CA SER A 58 10.72 -3.24 2.76
C SER A 58 11.28 -2.10 3.63
N ALA A 59 11.85 -1.08 3.01
CA ALA A 59 12.41 0.07 3.75
C ALA A 59 11.35 0.85 4.55
N SER A 60 10.08 0.80 4.12
CA SER A 60 8.98 1.47 4.82
C SER A 60 8.64 0.81 6.15
N GLY A 61 8.98 -0.46 6.32
CA GLY A 61 8.69 -1.26 7.52
C GLY A 61 9.68 -1.07 8.67
N LYS A 62 10.69 -0.21 8.53
CA LYS A 62 11.59 0.10 9.64
C LYS A 62 10.82 0.76 10.80
N PRO A 63 11.21 0.49 12.06
CA PRO A 63 10.60 1.14 13.23
C PRO A 63 10.63 2.66 13.08
N ASN A 64 9.51 3.32 13.40
CA ASN A 64 9.30 4.76 13.22
C ASN A 64 9.52 5.24 11.79
N GLY A 65 9.43 4.34 10.83
CA GLY A 65 9.59 4.61 9.42
C GLY A 65 8.30 5.14 8.76
N PHE A 66 8.30 5.11 7.43
CA PHE A 66 7.19 5.64 6.64
C PHE A 66 5.86 4.93 6.96
N ALA A 67 5.88 3.60 7.11
CA ALA A 67 4.66 2.83 7.37
C ALA A 67 4.01 3.22 8.71
N ASP A 68 4.81 3.42 9.75
CA ASP A 68 4.32 3.82 11.08
C ASP A 68 3.68 5.21 11.03
N ARG A 69 4.37 6.18 10.41
CA ARG A 69 3.83 7.54 10.25
C ARG A 69 2.54 7.55 9.42
N ARG A 70 2.48 6.74 8.39
CA ARG A 70 1.29 6.62 7.54
C ARG A 70 0.12 6.01 8.31
N LEU A 71 0.38 5.02 9.14
CA LEU A 71 -0.64 4.41 9.99
C LEU A 71 -1.26 5.43 10.95
N GLU A 72 -0.43 6.24 11.62
CA GLU A 72 -0.91 7.31 12.50
C GLU A 72 -1.77 8.32 11.74
N ALA A 73 -1.32 8.77 10.58
CA ALA A 73 -2.05 9.72 9.75
C ALA A 73 -3.43 9.17 9.34
N MET A 74 -3.50 7.91 8.96
CA MET A 74 -4.75 7.28 8.53
C MET A 74 -5.71 7.00 9.69
N GLN A 75 -5.21 6.71 10.88
CA GLN A 75 -6.04 6.58 12.08
C GLN A 75 -6.76 7.89 12.42
N ALA A 76 -6.13 9.04 12.15
CA ALA A 76 -6.75 10.35 12.35
C ALA A 76 -7.89 10.63 11.36
N HIS A 77 -7.91 10.01 10.20
CA HIS A 77 -8.94 10.23 9.17
C HIS A 77 -10.29 9.55 9.47
N GLY A 78 -10.34 8.51 10.28
CA GLY A 78 -11.56 7.84 10.70
C GLY A 78 -12.50 7.37 9.58
N GLY A 79 -13.42 6.46 9.88
CA GLY A 79 -14.50 6.04 8.99
C GLY A 79 -14.13 5.14 7.81
N LYS A 80 -12.86 4.89 7.55
CA LYS A 80 -12.38 3.99 6.49
C LYS A 80 -11.48 2.92 7.08
N THR A 81 -11.52 1.72 6.52
CA THR A 81 -10.60 0.64 6.90
C THR A 81 -9.28 0.84 6.19
N TYR A 82 -8.19 1.02 6.93
CA TYR A 82 -6.85 1.20 6.41
C TYR A 82 -5.98 0.00 6.74
N ARG A 83 -5.28 -0.53 5.74
CA ARG A 83 -4.37 -1.67 5.88
C ARG A 83 -3.11 -1.47 5.07
N GLN A 84 -2.02 -2.03 5.57
CA GLN A 84 -0.72 -1.99 4.94
C GLN A 84 -0.27 -3.39 4.52
N VAL A 85 0.37 -3.47 3.36
CA VAL A 85 1.14 -4.65 2.93
C VAL A 85 2.58 -4.19 2.77
N ILE A 86 3.48 -4.73 3.58
CA ILE A 86 4.91 -4.42 3.47
C ILE A 86 5.60 -5.57 2.75
N LEU A 87 6.25 -5.24 1.63
CA LEU A 87 6.95 -6.21 0.81
C LEU A 87 8.36 -6.43 1.35
N GLY A 88 8.57 -7.58 1.96
CA GLY A 88 9.86 -8.05 2.40
C GLY A 88 10.59 -8.87 1.33
N PHE A 89 11.27 -9.89 1.76
CA PHE A 89 12.04 -10.81 0.91
C PHE A 89 11.89 -12.24 1.45
N VAL A 90 12.38 -13.20 0.67
CA VAL A 90 12.37 -14.61 1.05
C VAL A 90 13.82 -15.07 1.27
N VAL A 91 14.05 -15.79 2.36
CA VAL A 91 15.32 -16.46 2.61
C VAL A 91 15.11 -17.95 2.41
N GLU A 92 15.80 -18.52 1.43
CA GLU A 92 15.79 -19.95 1.11
C GLU A 92 17.21 -20.49 1.26
N ASP A 93 17.41 -21.40 2.19
CA ASP A 93 18.73 -21.86 2.60
C ASP A 93 19.60 -20.66 3.01
N ASP A 94 20.75 -20.43 2.39
CA ASP A 94 21.60 -19.26 2.68
C ASP A 94 21.44 -18.12 1.65
N ARG A 95 20.43 -18.21 0.80
CA ARG A 95 20.19 -17.22 -0.26
C ARG A 95 18.91 -16.44 0.01
N SER A 96 18.90 -15.21 -0.41
CA SER A 96 17.70 -14.38 -0.36
C SER A 96 17.29 -13.95 -1.78
N ARG A 97 16.01 -13.77 -1.95
CA ARG A 97 15.43 -13.25 -3.18
C ARG A 97 14.25 -12.32 -2.88
N TRP A 98 13.95 -11.46 -3.84
CA TRP A 98 12.71 -10.68 -3.77
C TRP A 98 11.48 -11.56 -3.97
N LEU A 99 10.34 -11.05 -3.57
CA LEU A 99 9.05 -11.71 -3.72
C LEU A 99 8.69 -11.89 -5.20
N THR A 100 8.04 -12.99 -5.50
CA THR A 100 7.38 -13.19 -6.80
C THR A 100 6.09 -12.38 -6.88
N HIS A 101 5.58 -12.19 -8.10
CA HIS A 101 4.30 -11.53 -8.34
C HIS A 101 3.15 -12.23 -7.58
N ASP A 102 3.12 -13.55 -7.60
CA ASP A 102 2.09 -14.34 -6.90
C ASP A 102 2.16 -14.16 -5.38
N GLU A 103 3.36 -14.05 -4.82
CA GLU A 103 3.54 -13.81 -3.39
C GLU A 103 3.04 -12.41 -2.99
N ILE A 104 3.28 -11.40 -3.82
CA ILE A 104 2.77 -10.04 -3.61
C ILE A 104 1.24 -10.02 -3.70
N CYS A 105 0.67 -10.63 -4.73
CA CYS A 105 -0.78 -10.73 -4.90
C CYS A 105 -1.42 -11.50 -3.74
N GLY A 106 -0.83 -12.61 -3.33
CA GLY A 106 -1.31 -13.41 -2.21
C GLY A 106 -1.34 -12.63 -0.90
N ALA A 107 -0.30 -11.86 -0.60
CA ALA A 107 -0.26 -11.00 0.58
C ALA A 107 -1.32 -9.90 0.54
N THR A 108 -1.52 -9.30 -0.63
CA THR A 108 -2.55 -8.27 -0.83
C THR A 108 -3.96 -8.83 -0.62
N LEU A 109 -4.23 -10.05 -1.13
CA LEU A 109 -5.50 -10.73 -0.89
C LEU A 109 -5.71 -11.08 0.59
N ARG A 110 -4.67 -11.51 1.29
CA ARG A 110 -4.76 -11.74 2.75
C ARG A 110 -5.09 -10.46 3.50
N ALA A 111 -4.46 -9.34 3.14
CA ALA A 111 -4.76 -8.04 3.72
C ALA A 111 -6.21 -7.60 3.45
N TYR A 112 -6.71 -7.88 2.26
CA TYR A 112 -8.09 -7.57 1.89
C TYR A 112 -9.11 -8.40 2.69
N ARG A 113 -8.88 -9.71 2.82
CA ARG A 113 -9.81 -10.64 3.45
C ARG A 113 -9.69 -10.73 4.96
N GLY A 114 -8.51 -10.45 5.49
CA GLY A 114 -8.20 -10.56 6.92
C GLY A 114 -8.60 -9.32 7.72
N PHE A 115 -8.12 -9.26 8.96
CA PHE A 115 -8.40 -8.19 9.91
C PHE A 115 -7.14 -7.45 10.38
N ASP A 116 -5.96 -7.93 10.00
CA ASP A 116 -4.69 -7.33 10.42
C ASP A 116 -4.49 -5.98 9.75
N THR A 117 -4.08 -5.00 10.53
CA THR A 117 -3.74 -3.66 10.01
C THR A 117 -2.51 -3.70 9.13
N ARG A 118 -1.55 -4.58 9.44
CA ARG A 118 -0.30 -4.73 8.70
C ARG A 118 -0.06 -6.19 8.36
N THR A 119 0.18 -6.45 7.09
CA THR A 119 0.59 -7.76 6.57
C THR A 119 2.00 -7.65 6.01
N ILE A 120 2.92 -8.49 6.45
CA ILE A 120 4.27 -8.57 5.88
C ILE A 120 4.29 -9.74 4.91
N ALA A 121 4.64 -9.47 3.66
CA ALA A 121 4.87 -10.48 2.65
C ALA A 121 6.34 -10.93 2.72
N GLY A 122 6.58 -12.21 2.97
CA GLY A 122 7.92 -12.72 3.24
C GLY A 122 8.42 -12.31 4.63
N THR A 123 9.66 -11.88 4.71
CA THR A 123 10.28 -11.41 5.96
C THR A 123 11.00 -10.07 5.78
N LEU A 124 11.15 -9.33 6.86
CA LEU A 124 11.99 -8.12 6.93
C LEU A 124 13.31 -8.38 7.68
N GLU A 125 13.44 -9.55 8.29
CA GLU A 125 14.58 -9.92 9.11
C GLU A 125 15.23 -11.23 8.62
N PRO A 126 16.56 -11.36 8.76
CA PRO A 126 17.48 -10.32 9.18
C PRO A 126 17.72 -9.31 8.04
N TRP A 127 17.79 -8.03 8.38
CA TRP A 127 17.86 -6.93 7.40
C TRP A 127 19.06 -7.04 6.46
N GLU A 128 20.19 -7.51 6.97
CA GLU A 128 21.43 -7.69 6.21
C GLU A 128 21.33 -8.76 5.11
N LYS A 129 20.32 -9.63 5.16
CA LYS A 129 20.04 -10.61 4.11
C LYS A 129 19.12 -10.08 2.99
N ARG A 130 18.73 -8.82 3.08
CA ARG A 130 17.94 -8.20 2.01
C ARG A 130 18.70 -8.27 0.68
N PRO A 131 18.07 -8.78 -0.41
CA PRO A 131 18.70 -8.89 -1.73
C PRO A 131 19.20 -7.58 -2.28
#